data_2e7fbb76858d1a403f6e1d365c1c66ec
#
_entry.id   2e7fbb76858d1a403f6e1d365c1c66ec
#
_cell.length_a   1.000
_cell.length_b   1.000
_cell.length_c   1.000
_cell.angle_alpha   90.00
_cell.angle_beta   90.00
_cell.angle_gamma   90.00
#
_symmetry.space_group_name_H-M   'P 1'
#
loop_
_entity.id
_entity.type
_entity.pdbx_description
1 polymer ?
#
loop_
_entity_poly.entity_id
_entity_poly.type
_entity_poly.pdbx_seq_one_letter_code
_entity_poly.pdbx_strand_id
1 'polypeptide(L)'
;MSRRYSLSFLSCLGAAPEQAVETAAQAGYDSVGLRLLPAAPGGIAFPLMDEPHRVKALAQRMRDCGITLFDTEIIRISPGFDPEPYLPFLECSATLGARAVLVAVDDADENRLVESYTRLCDAGAGFNLWMDLEFMPQSDLYDLSAALRVLQKTNHPNQGLIVDALHVSRSHTPIEELATIPPHYLHYAQICDGPAEIPTTREALNFAARHERLMPGDGAIDLVGLFAALPQDLMISVEVPNDKQSAGLTPYEWARRCLEKTKDVLGATA
;
A
#
# COMPACT_ATOMS: atom_id res chain seq x y z
N MET A 1 15.54 16.24 4.01
CA MET A 1 15.81 15.15 3.03
C MET A 1 14.72 15.23 1.97
N SER A 2 15.00 14.90 0.70
CA SER A 2 13.95 14.83 -0.33
C SER A 2 13.00 13.67 -0.04
N ARG A 3 11.71 13.85 -0.27
CA ARG A 3 10.72 12.77 -0.20
C ARG A 3 11.06 11.67 -1.19
N ARG A 4 10.77 10.41 -0.83
CA ARG A 4 10.95 9.23 -1.68
C ARG A 4 9.60 8.70 -2.12
N TYR A 5 9.54 8.18 -3.34
CA TYR A 5 8.29 7.75 -3.97
C TYR A 5 8.36 6.30 -4.42
N SER A 6 7.34 5.51 -4.08
CA SER A 6 7.13 4.14 -4.56
C SER A 6 5.99 4.11 -5.58
N LEU A 7 6.15 3.36 -6.66
CA LEU A 7 5.06 3.08 -7.60
C LEU A 7 4.26 1.89 -7.08
N SER A 8 3.01 2.13 -6.61
CA SER A 8 2.12 1.06 -6.17
C SER A 8 1.74 0.13 -7.32
N PHE A 9 1.50 -1.14 -6.99
CA PHE A 9 1.01 -2.13 -7.94
C PHE A 9 -0.23 -1.68 -8.70
N LEU A 10 -1.21 -1.08 -8.03
CA LEU A 10 -2.46 -0.62 -8.66
C LEU A 10 -2.24 0.50 -9.68
N SER A 11 -1.15 1.26 -9.58
CA SER A 11 -0.77 2.27 -10.57
C SER A 11 -0.01 1.70 -11.77
N CYS A 12 0.35 0.41 -11.76
CA CYS A 12 1.07 -0.25 -12.85
C CYS A 12 0.16 -0.84 -13.93
N LEU A 13 -1.16 -0.68 -13.83
CA LEU A 13 -2.16 -1.16 -14.80
C LEU A 13 -2.03 -2.65 -15.14
N GLY A 14 -1.73 -3.48 -14.15
CA GLY A 14 -1.58 -4.93 -14.32
C GLY A 14 -0.26 -5.34 -14.99
N ALA A 15 0.74 -4.47 -15.02
CA ALA A 15 2.08 -4.81 -15.51
C ALA A 15 2.71 -5.94 -14.68
N ALA A 16 3.42 -6.85 -15.38
CA ALA A 16 4.21 -7.87 -14.71
C ALA A 16 5.37 -7.25 -13.89
N PRO A 17 5.90 -7.94 -12.87
CA PRO A 17 6.92 -7.39 -11.97
C PRO A 17 8.13 -6.76 -12.69
N GLU A 18 8.62 -7.40 -13.74
CA GLU A 18 9.74 -6.91 -14.53
C GLU A 18 9.40 -5.57 -15.23
N GLN A 19 8.21 -5.48 -15.78
CA GLN A 19 7.73 -4.26 -16.44
C GLN A 19 7.43 -3.16 -15.42
N ALA A 20 6.90 -3.52 -14.23
CA ALA A 20 6.66 -2.56 -13.14
C ALA A 20 7.97 -1.92 -12.66
N VAL A 21 9.04 -2.70 -12.50
CA VAL A 21 10.39 -2.20 -12.16
C VAL A 21 10.91 -1.23 -13.22
N GLU A 22 10.82 -1.61 -14.50
CA GLU A 22 11.26 -0.73 -15.62
C GLU A 22 10.43 0.55 -15.68
N THR A 23 9.11 0.43 -15.48
CA THR A 23 8.19 1.58 -15.44
C THR A 23 8.56 2.53 -14.30
N ALA A 24 8.81 2.01 -13.10
CA ALA A 24 9.20 2.81 -11.95
C ALA A 24 10.51 3.57 -12.22
N ALA A 25 11.53 2.88 -12.74
CA ALA A 25 12.82 3.47 -13.08
C ALA A 25 12.69 4.59 -14.13
N GLN A 26 12.00 4.32 -15.23
CA GLN A 26 11.82 5.27 -16.33
C GLN A 26 11.00 6.49 -15.90
N ALA A 27 9.99 6.29 -15.04
CA ALA A 27 9.14 7.38 -14.54
C ALA A 27 9.81 8.21 -13.43
N GLY A 28 10.90 7.74 -12.83
CA GLY A 28 11.68 8.47 -11.81
C GLY A 28 11.18 8.24 -10.38
N TYR A 29 10.65 7.05 -10.10
CA TYR A 29 10.39 6.56 -8.75
C TYR A 29 11.67 6.02 -8.10
N ASP A 30 11.68 5.93 -6.76
CA ASP A 30 12.77 5.34 -5.98
C ASP A 30 12.54 3.86 -5.69
N SER A 31 11.26 3.46 -5.69
CA SER A 31 10.81 2.11 -5.30
C SER A 31 9.59 1.67 -6.09
N VAL A 32 9.25 0.40 -5.95
CA VAL A 32 8.02 -0.21 -6.49
C VAL A 32 7.35 -1.09 -5.43
N GLY A 33 6.03 -1.18 -5.46
CA GLY A 33 5.23 -2.20 -4.77
C GLY A 33 4.85 -3.33 -5.74
N LEU A 34 4.83 -4.58 -5.28
CA LEU A 34 4.47 -5.73 -6.12
C LEU A 34 3.37 -6.57 -5.49
N ARG A 35 2.40 -7.01 -6.32
CA ARG A 35 1.34 -7.92 -5.88
C ARG A 35 1.68 -9.36 -6.23
N LEU A 36 2.15 -10.09 -5.22
CA LEU A 36 2.51 -11.51 -5.35
C LEU A 36 1.35 -12.46 -4.99
N LEU A 37 0.36 -11.95 -4.23
CA LEU A 37 -0.86 -12.69 -3.87
C LEU A 37 -2.10 -11.95 -4.36
N PRO A 38 -3.14 -12.64 -4.84
CA PRO A 38 -4.36 -11.98 -5.30
C PRO A 38 -5.13 -11.37 -4.13
N ALA A 39 -5.65 -10.15 -4.32
CA ALA A 39 -6.46 -9.47 -3.31
C ALA A 39 -7.83 -10.13 -3.07
N ALA A 40 -8.30 -10.94 -4.01
CA ALA A 40 -9.50 -11.77 -3.93
C ALA A 40 -9.34 -12.96 -4.88
N PRO A 41 -10.10 -14.04 -4.72
CA PRO A 41 -10.06 -15.19 -5.63
C PRO A 41 -10.23 -14.77 -7.10
N GLY A 42 -9.29 -15.20 -7.96
CA GLY A 42 -9.27 -14.83 -9.39
C GLY A 42 -8.76 -13.41 -9.69
N GLY A 43 -8.35 -12.65 -8.68
CA GLY A 43 -7.73 -11.34 -8.87
C GLY A 43 -6.35 -11.41 -9.52
N ILE A 44 -5.91 -10.30 -10.12
CA ILE A 44 -4.58 -10.20 -10.72
C ILE A 44 -3.50 -10.25 -9.63
N ALA A 45 -2.55 -11.15 -9.80
CA ALA A 45 -1.33 -11.25 -9.01
C ALA A 45 -0.24 -11.93 -9.85
N PHE A 46 1.00 -11.79 -9.41
CA PHE A 46 2.16 -12.41 -10.05
C PHE A 46 2.92 -13.25 -9.02
N PRO A 47 2.46 -14.47 -8.72
CA PRO A 47 3.11 -15.33 -7.74
C PRO A 47 4.51 -15.72 -8.24
N LEU A 48 5.52 -15.53 -7.39
CA LEU A 48 6.92 -15.84 -7.69
C LEU A 48 7.51 -16.90 -6.75
N MET A 49 6.72 -17.39 -5.78
CA MET A 49 7.20 -18.25 -4.70
C MET A 49 7.81 -19.55 -5.23
N ASP A 50 7.29 -20.09 -6.33
CA ASP A 50 7.78 -21.31 -6.95
C ASP A 50 8.76 -21.06 -8.12
N GLU A 51 9.18 -19.80 -8.33
CA GLU A 51 10.02 -19.37 -9.45
C GLU A 51 11.38 -18.78 -9.01
N PRO A 52 12.25 -19.51 -8.29
CA PRO A 52 13.46 -18.95 -7.68
C PRO A 52 14.43 -18.31 -8.69
N HIS A 53 14.47 -18.83 -9.92
CA HIS A 53 15.28 -18.21 -10.99
C HIS A 53 14.74 -16.86 -11.41
N ARG A 54 13.43 -16.70 -11.50
CA ARG A 54 12.77 -15.43 -11.82
C ARG A 54 12.91 -14.42 -10.70
N VAL A 55 12.78 -14.86 -9.43
CA VAL A 55 13.06 -14.03 -8.24
C VAL A 55 14.48 -13.46 -8.30
N LYS A 56 15.49 -14.32 -8.58
CA LYS A 56 16.88 -13.88 -8.70
C LYS A 56 17.08 -12.90 -9.86
N ALA A 57 16.48 -13.17 -11.02
CA ALA A 57 16.56 -12.30 -12.19
C ALA A 57 15.89 -10.93 -11.92
N LEU A 58 14.72 -10.92 -11.27
CA LEU A 58 14.00 -9.71 -10.89
C LEU A 58 14.81 -8.88 -9.89
N ALA A 59 15.38 -9.52 -8.85
CA ALA A 59 16.26 -8.84 -7.89
C ALA A 59 17.49 -8.21 -8.58
N GLN A 60 18.07 -8.88 -9.59
CA GLN A 60 19.16 -8.30 -10.38
C GLN A 60 18.68 -7.11 -11.21
N ARG A 61 17.54 -7.22 -11.89
CA ARG A 61 16.94 -6.12 -12.66
C ARG A 61 16.67 -4.87 -11.81
N MET A 62 16.14 -5.06 -10.59
CA MET A 62 15.94 -3.94 -9.66
C MET A 62 17.26 -3.22 -9.35
N ARG A 63 18.34 -3.98 -9.08
CA ARG A 63 19.67 -3.38 -8.86
C ARG A 63 20.17 -2.62 -10.10
N ASP A 64 20.04 -3.21 -11.29
CA ASP A 64 20.48 -2.61 -12.54
C ASP A 64 19.72 -1.32 -12.87
N CYS A 65 18.44 -1.27 -12.49
CA CYS A 65 17.57 -0.09 -12.65
C CYS A 65 17.70 0.94 -11.50
N GLY A 66 18.39 0.61 -10.41
CA GLY A 66 18.45 1.47 -9.20
C GLY A 66 17.13 1.57 -8.45
N ILE A 67 16.21 0.59 -8.61
CA ILE A 67 14.91 0.53 -7.95
C ILE A 67 14.95 -0.44 -6.78
N THR A 68 14.31 -0.07 -5.67
CA THR A 68 14.10 -0.98 -4.54
C THR A 68 12.66 -1.50 -4.52
N LEU A 69 12.45 -2.71 -3.96
CA LEU A 69 11.12 -3.15 -3.61
C LEU A 69 10.77 -2.59 -2.23
N PHE A 70 9.69 -1.82 -2.11
CA PHE A 70 9.29 -1.30 -0.82
C PHE A 70 8.29 -2.22 -0.13
N ASP A 71 7.18 -2.52 -0.79
CA ASP A 71 6.12 -3.35 -0.24
C ASP A 71 5.71 -4.48 -1.18
N THR A 72 5.14 -5.51 -0.58
CA THR A 72 4.44 -6.58 -1.29
C THR A 72 3.00 -6.70 -0.82
N GLU A 73 2.11 -7.06 -1.74
CA GLU A 73 0.67 -7.18 -1.51
C GLU A 73 0.20 -8.61 -1.78
N ILE A 74 -0.77 -9.12 -1.13
CA ILE A 74 -1.56 -8.62 -0.02
C ILE A 74 -1.91 -9.82 0.85
N ILE A 75 -1.68 -9.72 2.16
CA ILE A 75 -2.20 -10.70 3.11
C ILE A 75 -3.54 -10.19 3.64
N ARG A 76 -4.52 -11.09 3.72
CA ARG A 76 -5.85 -10.77 4.22
C ARG A 76 -6.18 -11.62 5.44
N ILE A 77 -6.37 -10.96 6.59
CA ILE A 77 -6.78 -11.62 7.83
C ILE A 77 -8.30 -11.78 7.82
N SER A 78 -8.75 -13.01 7.91
CA SER A 78 -10.17 -13.40 8.01
C SER A 78 -10.39 -14.41 9.13
N PRO A 79 -11.62 -14.73 9.54
CA PRO A 79 -11.87 -15.78 10.53
C PRO A 79 -11.16 -17.09 10.17
N GLY A 80 -10.41 -17.64 11.14
CA GLY A 80 -9.62 -18.86 10.93
C GLY A 80 -8.25 -18.63 10.27
N PHE A 81 -7.78 -17.39 10.22
CA PHE A 81 -6.47 -17.04 9.65
C PHE A 81 -5.32 -17.85 10.27
N ASP A 82 -4.46 -18.38 9.41
CA ASP A 82 -3.21 -19.06 9.75
C ASP A 82 -2.07 -18.44 8.94
N PRO A 83 -0.95 -17.98 9.56
CA PRO A 83 0.17 -17.42 8.84
C PRO A 83 1.04 -18.46 8.12
N GLU A 84 0.97 -19.75 8.49
CA GLU A 84 1.85 -20.80 7.94
C GLU A 84 1.80 -20.89 6.39
N PRO A 85 0.65 -20.87 5.72
CA PRO A 85 0.58 -20.88 4.26
C PRO A 85 1.21 -19.66 3.57
N TYR A 86 1.47 -18.58 4.32
CA TYR A 86 2.09 -17.35 3.79
C TYR A 86 3.60 -17.30 3.93
N LEU A 87 4.23 -18.28 4.61
CA LEU A 87 5.69 -18.31 4.78
C LEU A 87 6.47 -18.26 3.45
N PRO A 88 6.09 -18.99 2.39
CA PRO A 88 6.76 -18.87 1.09
C PRO A 88 6.65 -17.46 0.47
N PHE A 89 5.52 -16.77 0.68
CA PHE A 89 5.33 -15.38 0.24
C PHE A 89 6.25 -14.43 1.02
N LEU A 90 6.34 -14.58 2.35
CA LEU A 90 7.21 -13.76 3.20
C LEU A 90 8.68 -13.96 2.83
N GLU A 91 9.12 -15.21 2.61
CA GLU A 91 10.47 -15.53 2.16
C GLU A 91 10.78 -14.92 0.79
N CYS A 92 9.86 -15.03 -0.17
CA CYS A 92 10.00 -14.43 -1.49
C CYS A 92 10.10 -12.91 -1.40
N SER A 93 9.23 -12.27 -0.61
CA SER A 93 9.23 -10.83 -0.37
C SER A 93 10.56 -10.34 0.22
N ALA A 94 11.05 -11.01 1.24
CA ALA A 94 12.35 -10.71 1.86
C ALA A 94 13.52 -10.93 0.88
N THR A 95 13.49 -12.00 0.09
CA THR A 95 14.52 -12.29 -0.92
C THR A 95 14.59 -11.20 -1.98
N LEU A 96 13.45 -10.63 -2.37
CA LEU A 96 13.36 -9.49 -3.27
C LEU A 96 13.74 -8.17 -2.61
N GLY A 97 13.89 -8.13 -1.28
CA GLY A 97 14.30 -6.95 -0.52
C GLY A 97 13.15 -6.05 -0.10
N ALA A 98 11.93 -6.57 -0.06
CA ALA A 98 10.78 -5.85 0.50
C ALA A 98 11.02 -5.44 1.95
N ARG A 99 10.40 -4.34 2.36
CA ARG A 99 10.44 -3.82 3.73
C ARG A 99 9.12 -4.04 4.45
N ALA A 100 8.01 -3.98 3.72
CA ALA A 100 6.66 -4.03 4.25
C ALA A 100 5.79 -5.02 3.49
N VAL A 101 4.77 -5.51 4.17
CA VAL A 101 3.67 -6.29 3.60
C VAL A 101 2.38 -5.56 3.91
N LEU A 102 1.57 -5.28 2.89
CA LEU A 102 0.23 -4.74 3.06
C LEU A 102 -0.71 -5.81 3.61
N VAL A 103 -1.36 -5.49 4.73
CA VAL A 103 -2.28 -6.38 5.44
C VAL A 103 -3.68 -5.77 5.48
N ALA A 104 -4.63 -6.44 4.84
CA ALA A 104 -6.06 -6.10 4.89
C ALA A 104 -6.81 -6.99 5.88
N VAL A 105 -7.98 -6.54 6.34
CA VAL A 105 -8.75 -7.21 7.38
C VAL A 105 -10.19 -7.43 6.94
N ASP A 106 -10.66 -8.68 7.07
CA ASP A 106 -12.06 -9.11 6.92
C ASP A 106 -12.44 -9.99 8.13
N ASP A 107 -12.15 -9.52 9.33
CA ASP A 107 -12.53 -10.15 10.59
C ASP A 107 -13.05 -9.10 11.58
N ALA A 108 -14.36 -9.14 11.84
CA ALA A 108 -15.02 -8.19 12.73
C ALA A 108 -14.82 -8.49 14.23
N ASP A 109 -14.25 -9.65 14.59
CA ASP A 109 -13.91 -9.97 15.99
C ASP A 109 -12.54 -9.41 16.33
N GLU A 110 -12.51 -8.29 17.04
CA GLU A 110 -11.28 -7.58 17.36
C GLU A 110 -10.26 -8.43 18.17
N ASN A 111 -10.73 -9.32 19.08
CA ASN A 111 -9.82 -10.16 19.86
C ASN A 111 -9.15 -11.22 18.98
N ARG A 112 -9.91 -11.88 18.10
CA ARG A 112 -9.40 -12.85 17.14
C ARG A 112 -8.49 -12.18 16.11
N LEU A 113 -8.83 -10.96 15.67
CA LEU A 113 -7.98 -10.16 14.78
C LEU A 113 -6.63 -9.86 15.43
N VAL A 114 -6.60 -9.40 16.69
CA VAL A 114 -5.38 -9.13 17.45
C VAL A 114 -4.51 -10.39 17.56
N GLU A 115 -5.11 -11.53 17.89
CA GLU A 115 -4.41 -12.81 17.96
C GLU A 115 -3.81 -13.22 16.60
N SER A 116 -4.61 -13.15 15.54
CA SER A 116 -4.19 -13.50 14.18
C SER A 116 -3.09 -12.55 13.66
N TYR A 117 -3.23 -11.26 13.92
CA TYR A 117 -2.25 -10.26 13.51
C TYR A 117 -0.94 -10.39 14.29
N THR A 118 -0.99 -10.70 15.58
CA THR A 118 0.20 -10.99 16.39
C THR A 118 0.99 -12.16 15.79
N ARG A 119 0.31 -13.28 15.48
CA ARG A 119 0.96 -14.43 14.85
C ARG A 119 1.56 -14.10 13.47
N LEU A 120 0.88 -13.22 12.70
CA LEU A 120 1.42 -12.75 11.42
C LEU A 120 2.67 -11.88 11.63
N CYS A 121 2.67 -11.00 12.62
CA CYS A 121 3.84 -10.19 12.98
C CYS A 121 5.02 -11.08 13.43
N ASP A 122 4.77 -12.12 14.25
CA ASP A 122 5.78 -13.10 14.62
C ASP A 122 6.40 -13.78 13.38
N ALA A 123 5.57 -14.20 12.43
CA ALA A 123 6.03 -14.79 11.17
C ALA A 123 6.86 -13.80 10.35
N GLY A 124 6.40 -12.56 10.21
CA GLY A 124 7.10 -11.49 9.49
C GLY A 124 8.44 -11.11 10.10
N ALA A 125 8.56 -11.21 11.45
CA ALA A 125 9.81 -10.93 12.17
C ALA A 125 10.96 -11.84 11.72
N GLY A 126 10.66 -13.10 11.42
CA GLY A 126 11.64 -14.06 10.90
C GLY A 126 12.26 -13.66 9.57
N PHE A 127 11.60 -12.78 8.83
CA PHE A 127 11.98 -12.28 7.51
C PHE A 127 12.37 -10.79 7.53
N ASN A 128 12.36 -10.13 8.69
CA ASN A 128 12.62 -8.69 8.83
C ASN A 128 11.67 -7.82 7.99
N LEU A 129 10.38 -8.20 7.96
CA LEU A 129 9.32 -7.51 7.24
C LEU A 129 8.36 -6.85 8.23
N TRP A 130 7.97 -5.61 7.96
CA TRP A 130 6.85 -4.98 8.64
C TRP A 130 5.52 -5.50 8.11
N MET A 131 4.57 -5.73 9.02
CA MET A 131 3.21 -6.13 8.69
C MET A 131 2.31 -4.92 8.83
N ASP A 132 2.07 -4.18 7.75
CA ASP A 132 1.40 -2.89 7.81
C ASP A 132 -0.10 -3.05 7.55
N LEU A 133 -0.91 -2.80 8.59
CA LEU A 133 -2.36 -2.80 8.51
C LEU A 133 -2.85 -1.62 7.67
N GLU A 134 -3.77 -1.88 6.77
CA GLU A 134 -4.50 -0.84 6.05
C GLU A 134 -5.95 -0.79 6.53
N PHE A 135 -6.35 0.36 7.13
CA PHE A 135 -7.76 0.57 7.44
C PHE A 135 -8.50 1.07 6.19
N MET A 136 -9.66 0.48 5.96
CA MET A 136 -10.48 0.76 4.78
C MET A 136 -11.96 0.79 5.18
N PRO A 137 -12.73 1.85 4.87
CA PRO A 137 -14.15 1.94 5.26
C PRO A 137 -15.03 0.76 4.81
N GLN A 138 -14.61 0.09 3.73
CA GLN A 138 -15.28 -1.09 3.20
C GLN A 138 -14.81 -2.41 3.80
N SER A 139 -13.86 -2.42 4.74
CA SER A 139 -13.36 -3.60 5.44
C SER A 139 -13.88 -3.66 6.88
N ASP A 140 -13.49 -4.70 7.63
CA ASP A 140 -13.83 -4.81 9.05
C ASP A 140 -12.88 -4.01 9.94
N LEU A 141 -11.76 -3.51 9.38
CA LEU A 141 -10.89 -2.49 9.97
C LEU A 141 -11.18 -1.13 9.29
N TYR A 142 -12.27 -0.49 9.67
CA TYR A 142 -12.93 0.54 8.89
C TYR A 142 -12.41 1.98 9.08
N ASP A 143 -11.68 2.27 10.17
CA ASP A 143 -11.13 3.60 10.45
C ASP A 143 -9.82 3.56 11.25
N LEU A 144 -9.19 4.74 11.40
CA LEU A 144 -7.94 4.90 12.15
C LEU A 144 -8.08 4.46 13.61
N SER A 145 -9.19 4.79 14.26
CA SER A 145 -9.41 4.49 15.67
C SER A 145 -9.43 2.97 15.91
N ALA A 146 -10.11 2.21 15.03
CA ALA A 146 -10.10 0.75 15.07
C ALA A 146 -8.68 0.18 14.84
N ALA A 147 -7.95 0.71 13.86
CA ALA A 147 -6.58 0.29 13.58
C ALA A 147 -5.64 0.53 14.77
N LEU A 148 -5.71 1.71 15.38
CA LEU A 148 -4.89 2.04 16.55
C LEU A 148 -5.20 1.15 17.76
N ARG A 149 -6.48 0.78 17.99
CA ARG A 149 -6.83 -0.17 19.06
C ARG A 149 -6.20 -1.55 18.83
N VAL A 150 -6.23 -2.04 17.59
CA VAL A 150 -5.60 -3.32 17.24
C VAL A 150 -4.09 -3.24 17.47
N LEU A 151 -3.41 -2.20 16.97
CA LEU A 151 -1.97 -2.01 17.15
C LEU A 151 -1.57 -1.89 18.63
N GLN A 152 -2.33 -1.15 19.44
CA GLN A 152 -2.09 -1.03 20.88
C GLN A 152 -2.21 -2.35 21.63
N LYS A 153 -3.18 -3.19 21.24
CA LYS A 153 -3.37 -4.52 21.85
C LYS A 153 -2.32 -5.53 21.38
N THR A 154 -1.95 -5.48 20.11
CA THR A 154 -0.91 -6.34 19.52
C THR A 154 0.46 -6.03 20.10
N ASN A 155 0.83 -4.75 20.17
CA ASN A 155 2.08 -4.25 20.76
C ASN A 155 3.33 -5.03 20.29
N HIS A 156 3.48 -5.23 18.99
CA HIS A 156 4.56 -6.01 18.37
C HIS A 156 5.56 -5.11 17.63
N PRO A 157 6.89 -5.37 17.68
CA PRO A 157 7.89 -4.50 17.02
C PRO A 157 7.80 -4.45 15.49
N ASN A 158 7.20 -5.47 14.85
CA ASN A 158 7.05 -5.53 13.39
C ASN A 158 5.71 -5.01 12.88
N GLN A 159 4.85 -4.53 13.76
CA GLN A 159 3.55 -4.01 13.35
C GLN A 159 3.67 -2.64 12.72
N GLY A 160 2.73 -2.28 11.84
CA GLY A 160 2.67 -0.96 11.25
C GLY A 160 1.29 -0.59 10.75
N LEU A 161 1.19 0.62 10.24
CA LEU A 161 -0.04 1.22 9.73
C LEU A 161 0.22 1.91 8.41
N ILE A 162 -0.62 1.63 7.43
CA ILE A 162 -0.68 2.37 6.18
C ILE A 162 -1.71 3.48 6.33
N VAL A 163 -1.31 4.71 6.00
CA VAL A 163 -2.21 5.85 5.87
C VAL A 163 -2.45 6.08 4.39
N ASP A 164 -3.59 5.60 3.87
CA ASP A 164 -4.02 5.85 2.50
C ASP A 164 -4.94 7.07 2.46
N ALA A 165 -4.63 8.05 1.61
CA ALA A 165 -5.36 9.32 1.51
C ALA A 165 -6.85 9.12 1.19
N LEU A 166 -7.18 8.15 0.31
CA LEU A 166 -8.58 7.84 0.01
C LEU A 166 -9.30 7.31 1.24
N HIS A 167 -8.68 6.34 1.94
CA HIS A 167 -9.31 5.70 3.09
C HIS A 167 -9.45 6.63 4.28
N VAL A 168 -8.50 7.53 4.51
CA VAL A 168 -8.64 8.64 5.49
C VAL A 168 -9.88 9.49 5.16
N SER A 169 -9.98 9.95 3.91
CA SER A 169 -11.14 10.76 3.48
C SER A 169 -12.47 10.00 3.60
N ARG A 170 -12.51 8.73 3.20
CA ARG A 170 -13.74 7.93 3.15
C ARG A 170 -14.19 7.41 4.51
N SER A 171 -13.29 7.28 5.47
CA SER A 171 -13.61 6.96 6.88
C SER A 171 -13.97 8.19 7.71
N HIS A 172 -13.95 9.39 7.11
CA HIS A 172 -14.13 10.66 7.82
C HIS A 172 -13.13 10.86 8.98
N THR A 173 -11.95 10.27 8.87
CA THR A 173 -10.87 10.45 9.85
C THR A 173 -10.40 11.90 9.84
N PRO A 174 -10.47 12.63 10.98
CA PRO A 174 -9.95 13.99 11.05
C PRO A 174 -8.42 14.01 10.80
N ILE A 175 -7.96 14.97 10.00
CA ILE A 175 -6.52 15.08 9.68
C ILE A 175 -5.68 15.26 10.95
N GLU A 176 -6.21 15.96 11.95
CA GLU A 176 -5.56 16.20 13.23
C GLU A 176 -5.25 14.92 13.99
N GLU A 177 -6.06 13.86 13.79
CA GLU A 177 -5.81 12.56 14.41
C GLU A 177 -4.59 11.84 13.81
N LEU A 178 -4.23 12.13 12.55
CA LEU A 178 -3.04 11.55 11.94
C LEU A 178 -1.75 11.95 12.67
N ALA A 179 -1.69 13.17 13.20
CA ALA A 179 -0.55 13.64 13.99
C ALA A 179 -0.42 12.92 15.36
N THR A 180 -1.45 12.20 15.80
CA THR A 180 -1.42 11.43 17.05
C THR A 180 -0.89 10.01 16.86
N ILE A 181 -0.72 9.55 15.62
CA ILE A 181 -0.19 8.20 15.32
C ILE A 181 1.27 8.13 15.81
N PRO A 182 1.62 7.14 16.66
CA PRO A 182 3.01 6.95 17.05
C PRO A 182 3.91 6.77 15.81
N PRO A 183 4.99 7.55 15.64
CA PRO A 183 5.81 7.52 14.42
C PRO A 183 6.36 6.12 14.07
N HIS A 184 6.57 5.26 15.07
CA HIS A 184 7.09 3.90 14.84
C HIS A 184 6.05 2.93 14.24
N TYR A 185 4.78 3.33 14.11
CA TYR A 185 3.79 2.57 13.34
C TYR A 185 3.77 2.97 11.86
N LEU A 186 4.40 4.09 11.49
CA LEU A 186 4.34 4.63 10.15
C LEU A 186 5.58 4.25 9.34
N HIS A 187 5.41 3.37 8.37
CA HIS A 187 6.50 2.97 7.48
C HIS A 187 6.34 3.59 6.09
N TYR A 188 5.10 3.76 5.63
CA TYR A 188 4.76 4.47 4.40
C TYR A 188 3.31 4.98 4.41
N ALA A 189 3.00 5.85 3.47
CA ALA A 189 1.65 6.31 3.21
C ALA A 189 1.32 6.20 1.74
N GLN A 190 0.04 6.06 1.40
CA GLN A 190 -0.41 5.99 0.02
C GLN A 190 -1.09 7.30 -0.37
N ILE A 191 -0.77 7.80 -1.58
CA ILE A 191 -1.33 9.02 -2.13
C ILE A 191 -2.13 8.75 -3.39
N CYS A 192 -3.34 9.27 -3.40
CA CYS A 192 -4.21 9.50 -4.54
C CYS A 192 -5.13 10.66 -4.19
N ASP A 193 -6.06 10.96 -5.07
CA ASP A 193 -7.15 11.88 -4.80
C ASP A 193 -8.51 11.20 -5.07
N GLY A 194 -9.59 11.88 -4.74
CA GLY A 194 -10.94 11.39 -4.95
C GLY A 194 -11.96 12.53 -4.98
N PRO A 195 -13.14 12.32 -5.57
CA PRO A 195 -14.18 13.34 -5.60
C PRO A 195 -14.70 13.66 -4.19
N ALA A 196 -15.31 14.84 -4.02
CA ALA A 196 -15.94 15.24 -2.75
C ALA A 196 -17.09 14.32 -2.36
N GLU A 197 -17.80 13.77 -3.34
CA GLU A 197 -18.87 12.81 -3.10
C GLU A 197 -18.31 11.46 -2.67
N ILE A 198 -18.79 10.97 -1.53
CA ILE A 198 -18.36 9.69 -0.93
C ILE A 198 -19.40 8.62 -1.25
N PRO A 199 -19.02 7.49 -1.87
CA PRO A 199 -19.93 6.38 -2.06
C PRO A 199 -20.46 5.85 -0.73
N THR A 200 -21.74 5.46 -0.70
CA THR A 200 -22.44 5.07 0.53
C THR A 200 -22.58 3.55 0.73
N THR A 201 -22.24 2.74 -0.29
CA THR A 201 -22.27 1.29 -0.18
C THR A 201 -20.87 0.68 -0.21
N ARG A 202 -20.71 -0.48 0.43
CA ARG A 202 -19.43 -1.22 0.46
C ARG A 202 -18.94 -1.55 -0.96
N GLU A 203 -19.83 -1.92 -1.86
CA GLU A 203 -19.53 -2.25 -3.25
C GLU A 203 -19.03 -1.02 -4.02
N ALA A 204 -19.70 0.12 -3.85
CA ALA A 204 -19.30 1.36 -4.52
C ALA A 204 -17.99 1.91 -3.96
N LEU A 205 -17.74 1.81 -2.65
CA LEU A 205 -16.44 2.15 -2.03
C LEU A 205 -15.32 1.25 -2.59
N ASN A 206 -15.55 -0.06 -2.67
CA ASN A 206 -14.60 -1.00 -3.27
C ASN A 206 -14.31 -0.68 -4.74
N PHE A 207 -15.35 -0.37 -5.52
CA PHE A 207 -15.20 -0.03 -6.92
C PHE A 207 -14.39 1.27 -7.10
N ALA A 208 -14.77 2.32 -6.38
CA ALA A 208 -14.07 3.60 -6.43
C ALA A 208 -12.59 3.47 -6.04
N ALA A 209 -12.28 2.68 -4.97
CA ALA A 209 -10.92 2.47 -4.50
C ALA A 209 -10.02 1.73 -5.51
N ARG A 210 -10.61 0.93 -6.41
CA ARG A 210 -9.87 0.06 -7.35
C ARG A 210 -9.88 0.54 -8.80
N HIS A 211 -10.81 1.47 -9.16
CA HIS A 211 -11.08 1.81 -10.55
C HIS A 211 -11.26 3.30 -10.83
N GLU A 212 -11.45 4.14 -9.78
CA GLU A 212 -11.88 5.53 -9.97
C GLU A 212 -11.11 6.55 -9.10
N ARG A 213 -9.93 6.18 -8.56
CA ARG A 213 -9.09 7.15 -7.84
C ARG A 213 -8.63 8.24 -8.80
N LEU A 214 -8.59 9.48 -8.33
CA LEU A 214 -8.09 10.62 -9.12
C LEU A 214 -6.58 10.81 -8.87
N MET A 215 -5.91 11.45 -9.84
CA MET A 215 -4.54 11.89 -9.64
C MET A 215 -4.48 12.94 -8.52
N PRO A 216 -3.40 12.99 -7.74
CA PRO A 216 -3.22 14.01 -6.72
C PRO A 216 -3.43 15.42 -7.26
N GLY A 217 -4.30 16.19 -6.59
CA GLY A 217 -4.69 17.54 -6.98
C GLY A 217 -5.85 17.65 -7.98
N ASP A 218 -6.39 16.54 -8.48
CA ASP A 218 -7.53 16.53 -9.39
C ASP A 218 -8.87 16.28 -8.67
N GLY A 219 -8.84 16.08 -7.34
CA GLY A 219 -10.01 15.79 -6.51
C GLY A 219 -10.24 16.82 -5.41
N ALA A 220 -10.82 16.36 -4.30
CA ALA A 220 -11.25 17.21 -3.20
C ALA A 220 -10.63 16.80 -1.84
N ILE A 221 -9.69 15.87 -1.81
CA ILE A 221 -9.00 15.46 -0.58
C ILE A 221 -7.98 16.54 -0.22
N ASP A 222 -7.95 16.98 1.03
CA ASP A 222 -6.88 17.89 1.52
C ASP A 222 -5.56 17.14 1.67
N LEU A 223 -4.91 16.84 0.53
CA LEU A 223 -3.64 16.14 0.50
C LEU A 223 -2.52 16.93 1.17
N VAL A 224 -2.54 18.26 1.05
CA VAL A 224 -1.52 19.13 1.68
C VAL A 224 -1.58 19.02 3.18
N GLY A 225 -2.78 19.18 3.78
CA GLY A 225 -2.99 19.03 5.21
C GLY A 225 -2.67 17.61 5.71
N LEU A 226 -3.14 16.59 4.98
CA LEU A 226 -2.90 15.18 5.32
C LEU A 226 -1.40 14.86 5.40
N PHE A 227 -0.65 15.16 4.34
CA PHE A 227 0.78 14.84 4.30
C PHE A 227 1.65 15.80 5.13
N ALA A 228 1.13 16.96 5.55
CA ALA A 228 1.77 17.80 6.55
C ALA A 228 1.66 17.22 7.97
N ALA A 229 0.60 16.45 8.26
CA ALA A 229 0.39 15.79 9.55
C ALA A 229 1.25 14.50 9.72
N LEU A 230 1.88 14.00 8.65
CA LEU A 230 2.71 12.79 8.65
C LEU A 230 4.21 13.13 8.68
N PRO A 231 5.09 12.19 9.12
CA PRO A 231 6.53 12.37 9.05
C PRO A 231 7.01 12.72 7.63
N GLN A 232 7.88 13.72 7.50
CA GLN A 232 8.29 14.26 6.20
C GLN A 232 9.24 13.34 5.41
N ASP A 233 9.87 12.38 6.07
CA ASP A 233 10.77 11.39 5.49
C ASP A 233 10.09 10.04 5.16
N LEU A 234 8.77 9.97 5.38
CA LEU A 234 7.98 8.79 5.11
C LEU A 234 7.99 8.46 3.61
N MET A 235 8.11 7.17 3.26
CA MET A 235 7.93 6.72 1.87
C MET A 235 6.50 7.00 1.41
N ILE A 236 6.35 7.54 0.22
CA ILE A 236 5.03 7.82 -0.37
C ILE A 236 4.79 6.87 -1.54
N SER A 237 3.84 5.97 -1.37
CA SER A 237 3.38 5.07 -2.42
C SER A 237 2.29 5.76 -3.24
N VAL A 238 2.52 5.91 -4.53
CA VAL A 238 1.56 6.55 -5.46
C VAL A 238 0.59 5.50 -5.98
N GLU A 239 -0.66 5.56 -5.50
CA GLU A 239 -1.66 4.53 -5.76
C GLU A 239 -2.92 5.10 -6.42
N VAL A 240 -2.92 5.15 -7.74
CA VAL A 240 -3.97 5.79 -8.56
C VAL A 240 -4.54 4.82 -9.60
N PRO A 241 -5.28 3.77 -9.20
CA PRO A 241 -6.04 2.98 -10.18
C PRO A 241 -7.20 3.81 -10.74
N ASN A 242 -7.19 4.04 -12.05
CA ASN A 242 -8.28 4.73 -12.75
C ASN A 242 -8.44 4.22 -14.17
N ASP A 243 -9.45 3.39 -14.39
CA ASP A 243 -9.68 2.72 -15.68
C ASP A 243 -9.98 3.72 -16.82
N LYS A 244 -10.68 4.83 -16.52
CA LYS A 244 -11.06 5.82 -17.53
C LYS A 244 -9.90 6.73 -17.91
N GLN A 245 -9.18 7.28 -16.92
CA GLN A 245 -8.10 8.23 -17.17
C GLN A 245 -6.83 7.55 -17.69
N SER A 246 -6.62 6.28 -17.35
CA SER A 246 -5.49 5.49 -17.85
C SER A 246 -5.76 4.85 -19.21
N ALA A 247 -7.01 4.88 -19.70
CA ALA A 247 -7.38 4.23 -20.96
C ALA A 247 -6.51 4.73 -22.13
N GLY A 248 -5.89 3.79 -22.83
CA GLY A 248 -5.01 4.08 -23.97
C GLY A 248 -3.61 4.56 -23.61
N LEU A 249 -3.27 4.66 -22.34
CA LEU A 249 -1.93 4.98 -21.89
C LEU A 249 -1.11 3.71 -21.61
N THR A 250 0.19 3.81 -21.81
CA THR A 250 1.14 2.79 -21.33
C THR A 250 1.32 2.90 -19.82
N PRO A 251 1.75 1.84 -19.12
CA PRO A 251 2.09 1.92 -17.68
C PRO A 251 3.06 3.06 -17.38
N TYR A 252 4.06 3.29 -18.23
CA TYR A 252 5.02 4.39 -18.08
C TYR A 252 4.34 5.77 -18.14
N GLU A 253 3.51 6.01 -19.14
CA GLU A 253 2.84 7.32 -19.29
C GLU A 253 1.93 7.63 -18.11
N TRP A 254 1.20 6.60 -17.63
CA TRP A 254 0.35 6.73 -16.46
C TRP A 254 1.16 6.99 -15.19
N ALA A 255 2.14 6.14 -14.90
CA ALA A 255 2.99 6.25 -13.71
C ALA A 255 3.73 7.61 -13.66
N ARG A 256 4.26 8.07 -14.80
CA ARG A 256 4.93 9.37 -14.88
C ARG A 256 3.99 10.53 -14.54
N ARG A 257 2.77 10.55 -15.11
CA ARG A 257 1.76 11.58 -14.82
C ARG A 257 1.37 11.58 -13.34
N CYS A 258 1.14 10.40 -12.75
CA CYS A 258 0.81 10.28 -11.34
C CYS A 258 1.93 10.83 -10.44
N LEU A 259 3.18 10.54 -10.77
CA LEU A 259 4.33 11.05 -10.01
C LEU A 259 4.49 12.57 -10.15
N GLU A 260 4.35 13.12 -11.35
CA GLU A 260 4.41 14.56 -11.61
C GLU A 260 3.35 15.29 -10.76
N LYS A 261 2.10 14.86 -10.83
CA LYS A 261 1.00 15.41 -10.03
C LYS A 261 1.25 15.29 -8.51
N THR A 262 1.79 14.15 -8.07
CA THR A 262 2.18 13.95 -6.66
C THR A 262 3.23 14.98 -6.23
N LYS A 263 4.28 15.18 -7.04
CA LYS A 263 5.35 16.15 -6.75
C LYS A 263 4.83 17.58 -6.75
N ASP A 264 3.93 17.92 -7.67
CA ASP A 264 3.31 19.26 -7.74
C ASP A 264 2.52 19.57 -6.45
N VAL A 265 1.69 18.62 -5.99
CA VAL A 265 0.89 18.81 -4.75
C VAL A 265 1.78 18.87 -3.51
N LEU A 266 2.74 17.96 -3.38
CA LEU A 266 3.57 17.85 -2.18
C LEU A 266 4.80 18.77 -2.20
N GLY A 267 5.21 19.24 -3.37
CA GLY A 267 6.31 20.19 -3.56
C GLY A 267 5.92 21.64 -3.32
N ALA A 268 4.64 21.98 -3.46
CA ALA A 268 4.12 23.33 -3.20
C ALA A 268 4.20 23.77 -1.71
N THR A 269 4.64 22.86 -0.82
CA THR A 269 4.72 23.08 0.63
C THR A 269 6.16 23.18 1.16
N ALA A 270 7.17 23.20 0.27
CA ALA A 270 8.59 23.28 0.66
C ALA A 270 9.11 24.72 0.68
#